data_68f09b460754b2c80359bd90f1b42b76
#
_entry.id   68f09b460754b2c80359bd90f1b42b76
#
_cell.length_a   1.000
_cell.length_b   1.000
_cell.length_c   1.000
_cell.angle_alpha   90.00
_cell.angle_beta   90.00
_cell.angle_gamma   90.00
#
_symmetry.space_group_name_H-M   'P 1'
#
loop_
_entity.id
_entity.type
_entity.pdbx_description
1 polymer ?
#
loop_
_entity_poly.entity_id
_entity_poly.type
_entity_poly.pdbx_seq_one_letter_code
_entity_poly.pdbx_strand_id
1 'polypeptide(L)'
;MRTIYADNNATTQVAPEVYEAMIPFFTVDYFNPSSMYDPARGTANVVADARKRIARRLGAADPKEILFTSCATESNNTAILGAAKANPNRRHVITTAVEHPAVLEVCKDLQRSGYDVTFLPVDGEGNLSLSAFVRALRPDTLLVTVMHANNETGVVFPVEQLSRLTKETDPAIVFHTDATQSVGKLPVDLGGEFRHVDLLSFSGHKLHAPKGVGALYVRRGTRMKPFMIGGHQEESRRAGTENVPYIAGLARALDLAEENREADEARIARLRDRLEQAIEQRIPCVQVNGKHAPRLPNTLNVSCHYVEGEGMLYQLSAEGICASSGSACTSGSLEPSHVLIALGIPFTAVHGSVRFSFSRYNTEEDVDRIIKVFPQIVANLRKLSPYWDNEKNVPRPNAGQESRST
;
A
#
# COMPACT_ATOMS: atom_id res chain seq x y z
N MET A 1 -11.24 14.22 -24.67
CA MET A 1 -11.33 14.68 -23.27
C MET A 1 -10.08 14.23 -22.56
N ARG A 2 -9.40 15.06 -21.76
CA ARG A 2 -8.22 14.66 -20.99
C ARG A 2 -8.62 13.64 -19.93
N THR A 3 -7.90 12.53 -19.81
CA THR A 3 -8.11 11.54 -18.75
C THR A 3 -7.64 12.10 -17.41
N ILE A 4 -8.49 12.02 -16.39
CA ILE A 4 -8.17 12.34 -15.00
C ILE A 4 -7.84 11.03 -14.29
N TYR A 5 -6.56 10.86 -13.93
CA TYR A 5 -6.12 9.66 -13.24
C TYR A 5 -6.10 9.89 -11.73
N ALA A 6 -7.13 9.39 -11.04
CA ALA A 6 -7.31 9.47 -9.60
C ALA A 6 -7.24 8.08 -8.93
N ASP A 7 -6.39 7.18 -9.45
CA ASP A 7 -6.18 5.82 -8.93
C ASP A 7 -4.69 5.51 -8.67
N ASN A 8 -3.97 6.48 -8.11
CA ASN A 8 -2.52 6.38 -7.88
C ASN A 8 -2.14 5.35 -6.80
N ASN A 9 -3.06 4.89 -5.97
CA ASN A 9 -2.83 3.77 -5.05
C ASN A 9 -2.84 2.40 -5.76
N ALA A 10 -3.46 2.28 -6.94
CA ALA A 10 -3.37 1.05 -7.73
C ALA A 10 -2.02 0.95 -8.45
N THR A 11 -1.62 2.00 -9.15
CA THR A 11 -0.30 2.17 -9.79
C THR A 11 -0.10 3.64 -10.14
N THR A 12 1.12 4.05 -10.44
CA THR A 12 1.42 5.40 -10.91
C THR A 12 2.04 5.36 -12.32
N GLN A 13 1.95 6.47 -13.05
CA GLN A 13 2.77 6.66 -14.25
C GLN A 13 4.25 6.75 -13.85
N VAL A 14 5.15 6.32 -14.73
CA VAL A 14 6.59 6.53 -14.55
C VAL A 14 6.89 8.03 -14.75
N ALA A 15 7.64 8.63 -13.82
CA ALA A 15 8.06 10.02 -13.96
C ALA A 15 9.01 10.19 -15.16
N PRO A 16 8.94 11.30 -15.91
CA PRO A 16 9.85 11.53 -17.04
C PRO A 16 11.31 11.39 -16.68
N GLU A 17 11.74 11.97 -15.55
CA GLU A 17 13.11 11.92 -15.05
C GLU A 17 13.56 10.52 -14.65
N VAL A 18 12.60 9.65 -14.25
CA VAL A 18 12.84 8.24 -13.97
C VAL A 18 13.02 7.48 -15.27
N TYR A 19 12.16 7.73 -16.26
CA TYR A 19 12.26 7.11 -17.55
C TYR A 19 13.60 7.44 -18.23
N GLU A 20 14.02 8.70 -18.23
CA GLU A 20 15.31 9.14 -18.76
C GLU A 20 16.48 8.44 -18.06
N ALA A 21 16.42 8.30 -16.72
CA ALA A 21 17.47 7.61 -15.96
C ALA A 21 17.59 6.11 -16.29
N MET A 22 16.55 5.51 -16.85
CA MET A 22 16.52 4.09 -17.22
C MET A 22 17.04 3.81 -18.62
N ILE A 23 16.85 4.73 -19.57
CA ILE A 23 17.09 4.54 -21.02
C ILE A 23 18.45 3.92 -21.33
N PRO A 24 19.58 4.44 -20.78
CA PRO A 24 20.92 3.92 -21.16
C PRO A 24 21.09 2.43 -20.95
N PHE A 25 20.42 1.88 -19.92
CA PHE A 25 20.61 0.49 -19.49
C PHE A 25 19.81 -0.52 -20.32
N PHE A 26 19.01 -0.09 -21.29
CA PHE A 26 18.32 -0.99 -22.20
C PHE A 26 19.14 -1.32 -23.46
N THR A 27 19.96 -0.38 -23.93
CA THR A 27 20.59 -0.52 -25.27
C THR A 27 22.08 -0.16 -25.30
N VAL A 28 22.57 0.68 -24.39
CA VAL A 28 23.96 1.15 -24.37
C VAL A 28 24.74 0.41 -23.28
N ASP A 29 24.32 0.56 -22.01
CA ASP A 29 24.96 -0.02 -20.82
C ASP A 29 24.18 -1.25 -20.32
N TYR A 30 23.84 -2.17 -21.21
CA TYR A 30 22.99 -3.35 -20.94
C TYR A 30 23.73 -4.54 -20.32
N PHE A 31 24.99 -4.38 -19.95
CA PHE A 31 25.86 -5.46 -19.51
C PHE A 31 25.39 -6.07 -18.19
N ASN A 32 25.59 -7.40 -18.06
CA ASN A 32 25.29 -8.10 -16.81
C ASN A 32 26.26 -7.66 -15.70
N PRO A 33 25.77 -7.10 -14.58
CA PRO A 33 26.61 -6.58 -13.50
C PRO A 33 27.50 -7.65 -12.84
N SER A 34 27.17 -8.93 -12.98
CA SER A 34 27.97 -10.05 -12.44
C SER A 34 29.11 -10.50 -13.34
N SER A 35 29.27 -9.93 -14.53
CA SER A 35 30.33 -10.30 -15.48
C SER A 35 31.66 -9.64 -15.15
N MET A 36 32.78 -10.28 -15.57
CA MET A 36 34.14 -9.83 -15.20
C MET A 36 34.76 -8.81 -16.18
N TYR A 37 34.16 -8.55 -17.33
CA TYR A 37 34.68 -7.58 -18.30
C TYR A 37 34.36 -6.13 -17.91
N ASP A 38 35.21 -5.19 -18.34
CA ASP A 38 35.15 -3.79 -17.91
C ASP A 38 33.79 -3.09 -18.09
N PRO A 39 33.04 -3.23 -19.22
CA PRO A 39 31.73 -2.60 -19.33
C PRO A 39 30.73 -3.03 -18.25
N ALA A 40 30.81 -4.27 -17.75
CA ALA A 40 29.94 -4.75 -16.66
C ALA A 40 30.20 -4.05 -15.32
N ARG A 41 31.42 -3.53 -15.10
CA ARG A 41 31.72 -2.71 -13.89
C ARG A 41 30.88 -1.44 -13.83
N GLY A 42 30.59 -0.85 -14.98
CA GLY A 42 29.70 0.33 -15.07
C GLY A 42 28.31 0.02 -14.52
N THR A 43 27.70 -1.07 -15.01
CA THR A 43 26.38 -1.50 -14.56
C THR A 43 26.37 -1.97 -13.09
N ALA A 44 27.42 -2.66 -12.62
CA ALA A 44 27.57 -3.01 -11.20
C ALA A 44 27.63 -1.77 -10.31
N ASN A 45 28.36 -0.73 -10.73
CA ASN A 45 28.44 0.55 -10.00
C ASN A 45 27.07 1.25 -9.94
N VAL A 46 26.26 1.19 -11.00
CA VAL A 46 24.90 1.75 -11.01
C VAL A 46 24.01 1.05 -9.97
N VAL A 47 24.04 -0.29 -9.90
CA VAL A 47 23.30 -1.04 -8.89
C VAL A 47 23.77 -0.69 -7.47
N ALA A 48 25.10 -0.58 -7.28
CA ALA A 48 25.68 -0.21 -5.99
C ALA A 48 25.30 1.24 -5.58
N ASP A 49 25.31 2.20 -6.51
CA ASP A 49 24.91 3.57 -6.27
C ASP A 49 23.40 3.67 -5.94
N ALA A 50 22.56 2.99 -6.71
CA ALA A 50 21.13 2.93 -6.47
C ALA A 50 20.83 2.43 -5.04
N ARG A 51 21.52 1.37 -4.63
CA ARG A 51 21.41 0.80 -3.28
C ARG A 51 21.83 1.79 -2.19
N LYS A 52 22.93 2.53 -2.39
CA LYS A 52 23.39 3.58 -1.46
C LYS A 52 22.38 4.72 -1.35
N ARG A 53 21.82 5.16 -2.46
CA ARG A 53 20.83 6.24 -2.50
C ARG A 53 19.58 5.85 -1.75
N ILE A 54 19.02 4.66 -2.02
CA ILE A 54 17.84 4.14 -1.32
C ILE A 54 18.12 4.01 0.19
N ALA A 55 19.25 3.40 0.58
CA ALA A 55 19.66 3.28 1.98
C ALA A 55 19.69 4.65 2.67
N ARG A 56 20.33 5.64 2.06
CA ARG A 56 20.42 7.00 2.59
C ARG A 56 19.04 7.65 2.75
N ARG A 57 18.14 7.52 1.75
CA ARG A 57 16.80 8.12 1.79
C ARG A 57 15.90 7.52 2.86
N LEU A 58 16.10 6.24 3.16
CA LEU A 58 15.36 5.54 4.20
C LEU A 58 16.04 5.56 5.58
N GLY A 59 17.22 6.17 5.71
CA GLY A 59 17.96 6.19 6.98
C GLY A 59 18.54 4.82 7.38
N ALA A 60 18.76 3.91 6.43
CA ALA A 60 19.41 2.61 6.69
C ALA A 60 20.89 2.79 7.02
N ALA A 61 21.40 1.99 7.96
CA ALA A 61 22.79 2.10 8.47
C ALA A 61 23.84 1.61 7.46
N ASP A 62 23.49 0.63 6.63
CA ASP A 62 24.38 0.04 5.63
C ASP A 62 23.58 -0.17 4.31
N PRO A 63 24.13 0.20 3.15
CA PRO A 63 23.51 -0.11 1.86
C PRO A 63 23.17 -1.59 1.67
N LYS A 64 23.91 -2.50 2.26
CA LYS A 64 23.65 -3.96 2.24
C LYS A 64 22.35 -4.37 2.91
N GLU A 65 21.73 -3.49 3.67
CA GLU A 65 20.40 -3.70 4.25
C GLU A 65 19.28 -3.58 3.21
N ILE A 66 19.57 -3.07 2.01
CA ILE A 66 18.60 -2.98 0.91
C ILE A 66 18.77 -4.20 -0.01
N LEU A 67 17.70 -4.93 -0.22
CA LEU A 67 17.59 -6.09 -1.11
C LEU A 67 16.63 -5.75 -2.26
N PHE A 68 17.09 -5.82 -3.51
CA PHE A 68 16.21 -5.58 -4.65
C PHE A 68 15.31 -6.79 -4.94
N THR A 69 14.06 -6.51 -5.25
CA THR A 69 13.02 -7.49 -5.59
C THR A 69 12.26 -7.04 -6.83
N SER A 70 11.34 -7.87 -7.32
CA SER A 70 10.49 -7.51 -8.47
C SER A 70 9.29 -6.62 -8.09
N CYS A 71 8.85 -6.66 -6.84
CA CYS A 71 7.71 -5.89 -6.34
C CYS A 71 7.56 -6.09 -4.82
N ALA A 72 6.66 -5.33 -4.20
CA ALA A 72 6.35 -5.51 -2.77
C ALA A 72 5.78 -6.90 -2.44
N THR A 73 5.04 -7.53 -3.35
CA THR A 73 4.55 -8.91 -3.13
C THR A 73 5.71 -9.88 -2.95
N GLU A 74 6.76 -9.81 -3.78
CA GLU A 74 7.97 -10.61 -3.57
C GLU A 74 8.67 -10.23 -2.26
N SER A 75 8.76 -8.93 -1.93
CA SER A 75 9.37 -8.46 -0.68
C SER A 75 8.64 -9.01 0.55
N ASN A 76 7.30 -8.93 0.57
CA ASN A 76 6.47 -9.44 1.66
C ASN A 76 6.60 -10.96 1.83
N ASN A 77 6.55 -11.72 0.73
CA ASN A 77 6.79 -13.17 0.75
C ASN A 77 8.20 -13.49 1.28
N THR A 78 9.21 -12.77 0.80
CA THR A 78 10.60 -12.95 1.24
C THR A 78 10.74 -12.67 2.73
N ALA A 79 10.15 -11.58 3.22
CA ALA A 79 10.19 -11.19 4.62
C ALA A 79 9.50 -12.23 5.52
N ILE A 80 8.25 -12.55 5.24
CA ILE A 80 7.41 -13.40 6.09
C ILE A 80 7.90 -14.86 6.06
N LEU A 81 8.02 -15.45 4.87
CA LEU A 81 8.46 -16.84 4.75
C LEU A 81 9.93 -17.02 5.10
N GLY A 82 10.77 -16.01 4.80
CA GLY A 82 12.18 -16.02 5.16
C GLY A 82 12.39 -15.99 6.68
N ALA A 83 11.64 -15.15 7.40
CA ALA A 83 11.64 -15.10 8.86
C ALA A 83 11.13 -16.41 9.47
N ALA A 84 10.01 -16.95 8.96
CA ALA A 84 9.44 -18.21 9.42
C ALA A 84 10.43 -19.40 9.27
N LYS A 85 11.04 -19.53 8.10
CA LYS A 85 12.04 -20.57 7.83
C LYS A 85 13.32 -20.44 8.68
N ALA A 86 13.68 -19.23 9.10
CA ALA A 86 14.87 -18.98 9.92
C ALA A 86 14.64 -19.21 11.42
N ASN A 87 13.37 -19.28 11.88
CA ASN A 87 12.99 -19.41 13.28
C ASN A 87 12.07 -20.61 13.53
N PRO A 88 12.49 -21.85 13.26
CA PRO A 88 11.62 -23.04 13.26
C PRO A 88 11.01 -23.38 14.64
N ASN A 89 11.60 -22.87 15.72
CA ASN A 89 11.20 -23.13 17.10
C ASN A 89 10.06 -22.21 17.59
N ARG A 90 9.69 -21.21 16.82
CA ARG A 90 8.57 -20.30 17.12
C ARG A 90 7.53 -20.39 16.01
N ARG A 91 6.25 -20.38 16.37
CA ARG A 91 5.20 -20.66 15.41
C ARG A 91 4.03 -19.68 15.46
N HIS A 92 4.13 -18.62 16.23
CA HIS A 92 3.08 -17.61 16.29
C HIS A 92 3.45 -16.38 15.44
N VAL A 93 2.48 -15.92 14.64
CA VAL A 93 2.57 -14.72 13.79
C VAL A 93 1.42 -13.77 14.13
N ILE A 94 1.71 -12.50 14.25
CA ILE A 94 0.69 -11.45 14.44
C ILE A 94 0.63 -10.59 13.17
N THR A 95 -0.58 -10.38 12.68
CA THR A 95 -0.89 -9.49 11.56
C THR A 95 -2.21 -8.77 11.79
N THR A 96 -2.66 -7.92 10.86
CA THR A 96 -3.97 -7.26 10.95
C THR A 96 -4.99 -7.86 9.98
N ALA A 97 -6.28 -7.67 10.26
CA ALA A 97 -7.35 -8.11 9.38
C ALA A 97 -7.46 -7.26 8.08
N VAL A 98 -6.74 -6.15 8.00
CA VAL A 98 -6.83 -5.17 6.90
C VAL A 98 -5.59 -5.10 6.02
N GLU A 99 -4.69 -6.07 6.13
CA GLU A 99 -3.48 -6.15 5.30
C GLU A 99 -3.80 -6.33 3.82
N HIS A 100 -2.85 -5.94 2.97
CA HIS A 100 -2.91 -6.26 1.55
C HIS A 100 -2.85 -7.80 1.33
N PRO A 101 -3.49 -8.36 0.29
CA PRO A 101 -3.44 -9.79 -0.01
C PRO A 101 -2.03 -10.39 -0.06
N ALA A 102 -1.01 -9.62 -0.45
CA ALA A 102 0.40 -10.03 -0.43
C ALA A 102 0.95 -10.36 0.97
N VAL A 103 0.27 -9.95 2.04
CA VAL A 103 0.56 -10.30 3.44
C VAL A 103 -0.48 -11.28 3.96
N LEU A 104 -1.79 -11.00 3.77
CA LEU A 104 -2.88 -11.85 4.27
C LEU A 104 -2.78 -13.28 3.77
N GLU A 105 -2.61 -13.48 2.45
CA GLU A 105 -2.59 -14.83 1.88
C GLU A 105 -1.34 -15.60 2.30
N VAL A 106 -0.20 -14.93 2.49
CA VAL A 106 1.01 -15.55 3.03
C VAL A 106 0.81 -15.96 4.50
N CYS A 107 0.14 -15.13 5.32
CA CYS A 107 -0.20 -15.47 6.70
C CYS A 107 -1.20 -16.64 6.78
N LYS A 108 -2.21 -16.67 5.91
CA LYS A 108 -3.15 -17.82 5.79
C LYS A 108 -2.42 -19.10 5.33
N ASP A 109 -1.43 -18.98 4.45
CA ASP A 109 -0.61 -20.12 4.02
C ASP A 109 0.23 -20.67 5.16
N LEU A 110 0.85 -19.81 5.97
CA LEU A 110 1.52 -20.20 7.20
C LEU A 110 0.55 -20.90 8.17
N GLN A 111 -0.70 -20.41 8.32
CA GLN A 111 -1.71 -21.03 9.16
C GLN A 111 -2.04 -22.45 8.67
N ARG A 112 -2.22 -22.65 7.36
CA ARG A 112 -2.38 -23.99 6.74
C ARG A 112 -1.17 -24.90 6.97
N SER A 113 0.02 -24.29 7.11
CA SER A 113 1.28 -24.98 7.37
C SER A 113 1.56 -25.23 8.87
N GLY A 114 0.55 -25.02 9.74
CA GLY A 114 0.61 -25.32 11.18
C GLY A 114 1.24 -24.21 12.04
N TYR A 115 1.30 -22.97 11.54
CA TYR A 115 1.56 -21.79 12.36
C TYR A 115 0.26 -21.30 13.00
N ASP A 116 0.37 -20.71 14.19
CA ASP A 116 -0.71 -19.97 14.81
C ASP A 116 -0.65 -18.51 14.33
N VAL A 117 -1.74 -18.00 13.78
CA VAL A 117 -1.77 -16.63 13.23
C VAL A 117 -2.89 -15.84 13.90
N THR A 118 -2.51 -14.76 14.57
CA THR A 118 -3.43 -13.78 15.15
C THR A 118 -3.68 -12.65 14.16
N PHE A 119 -4.90 -12.55 13.65
CA PHE A 119 -5.37 -11.43 12.83
C PHE A 119 -6.02 -10.39 13.75
N LEU A 120 -5.33 -9.29 14.03
CA LEU A 120 -5.84 -8.24 14.90
C LEU A 120 -6.94 -7.44 14.20
N PRO A 121 -8.09 -7.23 14.86
CA PRO A 121 -9.15 -6.37 14.33
C PRO A 121 -8.75 -4.90 14.41
N VAL A 122 -9.45 -4.08 13.64
CA VAL A 122 -9.42 -2.61 13.71
C VAL A 122 -10.77 -2.08 14.19
N ASP A 123 -10.81 -0.82 14.62
CA ASP A 123 -12.08 -0.13 14.94
C ASP A 123 -12.78 0.40 13.66
N GLY A 124 -13.93 1.05 13.83
CA GLY A 124 -14.71 1.61 12.72
C GLY A 124 -14.01 2.72 11.92
N GLU A 125 -12.93 3.28 12.46
CA GLU A 125 -12.06 4.24 11.77
C GLU A 125 -10.80 3.58 11.18
N GLY A 126 -10.61 2.28 11.40
CA GLY A 126 -9.46 1.53 10.92
C GLY A 126 -8.25 1.57 11.85
N ASN A 127 -8.37 2.10 13.07
CA ASN A 127 -7.26 2.14 14.03
C ASN A 127 -7.04 0.79 14.70
N LEU A 128 -5.78 0.46 14.95
CA LEU A 128 -5.37 -0.72 15.71
C LEU A 128 -5.28 -0.41 17.20
N SER A 129 -5.91 -1.24 18.04
CA SER A 129 -5.80 -1.12 19.49
C SER A 129 -4.44 -1.57 19.99
N LEU A 130 -3.64 -0.64 20.55
CA LEU A 130 -2.33 -0.95 21.13
C LEU A 130 -2.45 -1.95 22.30
N SER A 131 -3.49 -1.86 23.11
CA SER A 131 -3.70 -2.81 24.21
C SER A 131 -4.04 -4.22 23.71
N ALA A 132 -4.79 -4.35 22.60
CA ALA A 132 -5.05 -5.64 21.98
C ALA A 132 -3.77 -6.20 21.34
N PHE A 133 -2.97 -5.35 20.70
CA PHE A 133 -1.66 -5.73 20.15
C PHE A 133 -0.72 -6.29 21.21
N VAL A 134 -0.55 -5.58 22.34
CA VAL A 134 0.34 -6.05 23.43
C VAL A 134 -0.15 -7.37 24.02
N ARG A 135 -1.46 -7.56 24.21
CA ARG A 135 -2.01 -8.84 24.69
C ARG A 135 -1.81 -10.01 23.71
N ALA A 136 -1.66 -9.73 22.42
CA ALA A 136 -1.42 -10.76 21.42
C ALA A 136 0.05 -11.25 21.38
N LEU A 137 1.00 -10.47 21.92
CA LEU A 137 2.41 -10.88 21.99
C LEU A 137 2.59 -12.06 22.96
N ARG A 138 3.25 -13.11 22.50
CA ARG A 138 3.45 -14.37 23.22
C ARG A 138 4.92 -14.79 23.19
N PRO A 139 5.37 -15.68 24.12
CA PRO A 139 6.76 -16.19 24.12
C PRO A 139 7.16 -16.93 22.85
N ASP A 140 6.19 -17.54 22.14
CA ASP A 140 6.41 -18.24 20.87
C ASP A 140 6.14 -17.36 19.63
N THR A 141 5.90 -16.06 19.80
CA THR A 141 5.78 -15.12 18.68
C THR A 141 7.11 -15.03 17.94
N LEU A 142 7.09 -15.31 16.64
CA LEU A 142 8.26 -15.18 15.77
C LEU A 142 8.27 -13.89 14.98
N LEU A 143 7.10 -13.45 14.54
CA LEU A 143 6.94 -12.36 13.59
C LEU A 143 5.70 -11.52 13.92
N VAL A 144 5.86 -10.22 13.88
CA VAL A 144 4.79 -9.24 13.74
C VAL A 144 4.89 -8.65 12.34
N THR A 145 3.80 -8.64 11.58
CA THR A 145 3.73 -8.03 10.25
C THR A 145 2.50 -7.13 10.17
N VAL A 146 2.73 -5.81 10.10
CA VAL A 146 1.67 -4.79 10.07
C VAL A 146 2.03 -3.75 9.01
N MET A 147 1.11 -3.46 8.10
CA MET A 147 1.31 -2.41 7.10
C MET A 147 1.49 -1.04 7.74
N HIS A 148 2.28 -0.17 7.09
CA HIS A 148 2.41 1.21 7.58
C HIS A 148 1.21 2.08 7.18
N ALA A 149 0.67 1.89 5.98
CA ALA A 149 -0.53 2.61 5.55
C ALA A 149 -1.42 1.74 4.67
N ASN A 150 -2.72 1.80 4.92
CA ASN A 150 -3.71 1.01 4.18
C ASN A 150 -3.92 1.57 2.75
N ASN A 151 -3.94 0.68 1.76
CA ASN A 151 -4.07 1.04 0.34
C ASN A 151 -5.50 1.44 -0.06
N GLU A 152 -6.50 1.11 0.75
CA GLU A 152 -7.91 1.41 0.47
C GLU A 152 -8.38 2.67 1.17
N THR A 153 -8.25 2.73 2.50
CA THR A 153 -8.71 3.85 3.33
C THR A 153 -7.67 4.95 3.49
N GLY A 154 -6.40 4.62 3.30
CA GLY A 154 -5.28 5.52 3.58
C GLY A 154 -4.89 5.60 5.06
N VAL A 155 -5.56 4.88 5.95
CA VAL A 155 -5.27 4.90 7.39
C VAL A 155 -3.82 4.50 7.66
N VAL A 156 -3.14 5.27 8.51
CA VAL A 156 -1.74 5.09 8.89
C VAL A 156 -1.66 4.40 10.25
N PHE A 157 -0.90 3.31 10.31
CA PHE A 157 -0.68 2.56 11.54
C PHE A 157 0.57 3.06 12.28
N PRO A 158 0.58 3.08 13.61
CA PRO A 158 1.70 3.58 14.44
C PRO A 158 2.85 2.56 14.50
N VAL A 159 3.50 2.28 13.35
CA VAL A 159 4.55 1.27 13.19
C VAL A 159 5.73 1.51 14.12
N GLU A 160 6.11 2.77 14.35
CA GLU A 160 7.16 3.15 15.30
C GLU A 160 6.84 2.69 16.72
N GLN A 161 5.60 2.82 17.13
CA GLN A 161 5.15 2.43 18.47
C GLN A 161 4.99 0.90 18.58
N LEU A 162 4.40 0.27 17.56
CA LEU A 162 4.21 -1.19 17.50
C LEU A 162 5.55 -1.92 17.49
N SER A 163 6.51 -1.47 16.67
CA SER A 163 7.84 -2.07 16.59
C SER A 163 8.61 -1.92 17.91
N ARG A 164 8.54 -0.74 18.55
CA ARG A 164 9.14 -0.52 19.87
C ARG A 164 8.55 -1.46 20.93
N LEU A 165 7.23 -1.53 21.05
CA LEU A 165 6.56 -2.43 22.01
C LEU A 165 6.91 -3.90 21.76
N THR A 166 7.04 -4.30 20.50
CA THR A 166 7.49 -5.65 20.14
C THR A 166 8.88 -5.94 20.68
N LYS A 167 9.85 -5.01 20.48
CA LYS A 167 11.22 -5.19 20.94
C LYS A 167 11.39 -5.08 22.45
N GLU A 168 10.55 -4.28 23.11
CA GLU A 168 10.49 -4.20 24.58
C GLU A 168 9.96 -5.52 25.19
N THR A 169 9.04 -6.20 24.50
CA THR A 169 8.51 -7.50 24.95
C THR A 169 9.50 -8.62 24.71
N ASP A 170 10.05 -8.76 23.52
CA ASP A 170 11.09 -9.74 23.16
C ASP A 170 11.87 -9.24 21.94
N PRO A 171 13.16 -8.88 22.09
CA PRO A 171 14.00 -8.43 20.96
C PRO A 171 14.17 -9.44 19.83
N ALA A 172 13.92 -10.74 20.10
CA ALA A 172 14.04 -11.80 19.10
C ALA A 172 12.83 -11.90 18.15
N ILE A 173 11.69 -11.28 18.48
CA ILE A 173 10.56 -11.19 17.58
C ILE A 173 10.94 -10.30 16.39
N VAL A 174 10.76 -10.80 15.18
CA VAL A 174 10.98 -10.03 13.94
C VAL A 174 9.82 -9.09 13.72
N PHE A 175 10.08 -7.80 13.46
CA PHE A 175 9.06 -6.83 13.07
C PHE A 175 9.18 -6.47 11.60
N HIS A 176 8.16 -6.78 10.83
CA HIS A 176 8.01 -6.45 9.41
C HIS A 176 6.91 -5.41 9.20
N THR A 177 7.13 -4.48 8.29
CA THR A 177 6.08 -3.57 7.81
C THR A 177 6.01 -3.54 6.30
N ASP A 178 4.79 -3.66 5.76
CA ASP A 178 4.51 -3.31 4.36
C ASP A 178 4.35 -1.79 4.26
N ALA A 179 5.38 -1.11 3.77
CA ALA A 179 5.41 0.34 3.57
C ALA A 179 5.13 0.75 2.11
N THR A 180 4.50 -0.12 1.33
CA THR A 180 4.25 0.08 -0.10
C THR A 180 3.47 1.35 -0.40
N GLN A 181 2.56 1.74 0.46
CA GLN A 181 1.77 2.95 0.27
C GLN A 181 2.38 4.20 0.92
N SER A 182 3.35 4.04 1.80
CA SER A 182 3.89 5.15 2.60
C SER A 182 5.28 5.64 2.15
N VAL A 183 6.17 4.76 1.67
CA VAL A 183 7.49 5.18 1.16
C VAL A 183 7.33 6.22 0.04
N GLY A 184 8.02 7.35 0.18
CA GLY A 184 7.94 8.49 -0.72
C GLY A 184 6.69 9.37 -0.57
N LYS A 185 5.80 9.06 0.40
CA LYS A 185 4.60 9.87 0.73
C LYS A 185 4.59 10.33 2.18
N LEU A 186 5.16 9.53 3.08
CA LEU A 186 5.33 9.82 4.50
C LEU A 186 6.80 9.70 4.89
N PRO A 187 7.24 10.35 5.97
CA PRO A 187 8.59 10.14 6.49
C PRO A 187 8.82 8.68 6.87
N VAL A 188 9.95 8.13 6.47
CA VAL A 188 10.44 6.82 6.91
C VAL A 188 11.90 6.97 7.26
N ASP A 189 12.23 6.86 8.55
CA ASP A 189 13.61 6.94 9.05
C ASP A 189 13.96 5.68 9.86
N LEU A 190 14.68 4.75 9.21
CA LEU A 190 15.11 3.49 9.80
C LEU A 190 16.21 3.64 10.86
N GLY A 191 16.89 4.78 10.91
CA GLY A 191 17.83 5.15 11.96
C GLY A 191 17.18 5.88 13.13
N GLY A 192 16.02 6.51 12.90
CA GLY A 192 15.24 7.28 13.85
C GLY A 192 14.02 6.55 14.37
N GLU A 193 12.83 6.99 13.96
CA GLU A 193 11.55 6.49 14.47
C GLU A 193 11.32 5.01 14.14
N PHE A 194 11.78 4.53 12.99
CA PHE A 194 11.67 3.14 12.55
C PHE A 194 12.85 2.26 12.99
N ARG A 195 13.67 2.69 13.96
CA ARG A 195 14.86 1.94 14.42
C ARG A 195 14.57 0.55 14.99
N HIS A 196 13.34 0.22 15.29
CA HIS A 196 12.90 -1.08 15.80
C HIS A 196 12.27 -1.99 14.72
N VAL A 197 12.12 -1.49 13.49
CA VAL A 197 11.67 -2.27 12.34
C VAL A 197 12.84 -3.11 11.81
N ASP A 198 12.64 -4.41 11.67
CA ASP A 198 13.66 -5.32 11.13
C ASP A 198 13.57 -5.48 9.62
N LEU A 199 12.34 -5.50 9.09
CA LEU A 199 12.05 -5.70 7.67
C LEU A 199 11.04 -4.66 7.20
N LEU A 200 11.30 -4.05 6.03
CA LEU A 200 10.37 -3.09 5.42
C LEU A 200 10.29 -3.34 3.91
N SER A 201 9.06 -3.56 3.42
CA SER A 201 8.79 -3.81 2.01
C SER A 201 8.23 -2.57 1.32
N PHE A 202 8.67 -2.30 0.07
CA PHE A 202 8.03 -1.30 -0.78
C PHE A 202 8.17 -1.61 -2.27
N SER A 203 7.38 -0.92 -3.11
CA SER A 203 7.32 -1.16 -4.56
C SER A 203 7.45 0.14 -5.35
N GLY A 204 8.25 0.09 -6.41
CA GLY A 204 8.55 1.26 -7.24
C GLY A 204 7.32 1.88 -7.90
N HIS A 205 6.38 1.07 -8.36
CA HIS A 205 5.20 1.56 -9.09
C HIS A 205 4.20 2.35 -8.23
N LYS A 206 4.43 2.52 -6.94
CA LYS A 206 3.63 3.37 -6.05
C LYS A 206 4.24 4.76 -5.84
N LEU A 207 5.47 4.97 -6.35
CA LEU A 207 6.22 6.23 -6.22
C LEU A 207 6.80 6.72 -7.55
N HIS A 208 6.10 6.45 -8.65
CA HIS A 208 6.45 6.88 -10.02
C HIS A 208 7.71 6.22 -10.61
N ALA A 209 8.10 5.03 -10.11
CA ALA A 209 9.03 4.12 -10.76
C ALA A 209 8.26 3.08 -11.62
N PRO A 210 8.97 2.27 -12.44
CA PRO A 210 8.32 1.23 -13.23
C PRO A 210 7.72 0.12 -12.37
N LYS A 211 6.72 -0.58 -12.91
CA LYS A 211 6.30 -1.89 -12.43
C LYS A 211 7.45 -2.88 -12.61
N GLY A 212 7.53 -3.92 -11.79
CA GLY A 212 8.57 -4.94 -11.93
C GLY A 212 9.85 -4.65 -11.13
N VAL A 213 9.82 -3.67 -10.21
CA VAL A 213 10.88 -3.41 -9.24
C VAL A 213 10.30 -3.02 -7.88
N GLY A 214 10.94 -3.53 -6.84
CA GLY A 214 10.70 -3.19 -5.45
C GLY A 214 11.97 -3.38 -4.62
N ALA A 215 11.87 -3.18 -3.33
CA ALA A 215 12.96 -3.49 -2.42
C ALA A 215 12.43 -3.97 -1.07
N LEU A 216 13.25 -4.76 -0.40
CA LEU A 216 13.12 -5.18 0.98
C LEU A 216 14.30 -4.61 1.77
N TYR A 217 14.02 -3.79 2.77
CA TYR A 217 15.01 -3.49 3.81
C TYR A 217 15.10 -4.66 4.76
N VAL A 218 16.33 -5.08 5.07
CA VAL A 218 16.64 -6.15 6.00
C VAL A 218 17.67 -5.62 6.98
N ARG A 219 17.27 -5.28 8.19
CA ARG A 219 18.16 -4.77 9.24
C ARG A 219 19.29 -5.77 9.50
N ARG A 220 20.49 -5.27 9.60
CA ARG A 220 21.67 -6.08 9.91
C ARG A 220 21.46 -6.88 11.20
N GLY A 221 21.69 -8.21 11.11
CA GLY A 221 21.46 -9.16 12.20
C GLY A 221 20.08 -9.84 12.18
N THR A 222 19.14 -9.39 11.36
CA THR A 222 17.85 -10.07 11.20
C THR A 222 18.03 -11.44 10.54
N ARG A 223 17.54 -12.50 11.19
CA ARG A 223 17.61 -13.86 10.66
C ARG A 223 16.53 -14.07 9.60
N MET A 224 16.96 -14.34 8.39
CA MET A 224 16.08 -14.60 7.25
C MET A 224 16.70 -15.64 6.31
N LYS A 225 15.87 -16.55 5.76
CA LYS A 225 16.30 -17.46 4.69
C LYS A 225 15.85 -16.93 3.34
N PRO A 226 16.62 -17.15 2.27
CA PRO A 226 16.21 -16.77 0.92
C PRO A 226 14.85 -17.36 0.53
N PHE A 227 14.01 -16.55 -0.13
CA PHE A 227 12.79 -17.01 -0.77
C PHE A 227 13.05 -17.53 -2.19
N MET A 228 13.74 -16.71 -3.02
CA MET A 228 14.19 -17.13 -4.34
C MET A 228 15.61 -17.71 -4.25
N ILE A 229 15.74 -18.98 -4.59
CA ILE A 229 17.01 -19.75 -4.52
C ILE A 229 17.58 -19.87 -5.93
N GLY A 230 18.91 -19.69 -6.08
CA GLY A 230 19.62 -19.79 -7.37
C GLY A 230 21.04 -19.27 -7.29
N GLY A 231 21.40 -18.33 -8.18
CA GLY A 231 22.72 -17.70 -8.22
C GLY A 231 23.05 -16.82 -7.02
N HIS A 232 24.24 -16.24 -7.03
CA HIS A 232 24.81 -15.50 -5.90
C HIS A 232 24.45 -13.99 -5.87
N GLN A 233 23.51 -13.56 -6.73
CA GLN A 233 23.05 -12.17 -6.74
C GLN A 233 22.53 -11.76 -5.36
N GLU A 234 22.52 -10.46 -5.08
CA GLU A 234 22.07 -9.91 -3.79
C GLU A 234 22.75 -10.62 -2.58
N GLU A 235 24.01 -10.95 -2.70
CA GLU A 235 24.78 -11.69 -1.66
C GLU A 235 24.15 -13.05 -1.30
N SER A 236 23.62 -13.79 -2.27
CA SER A 236 22.90 -15.06 -2.13
C SER A 236 21.58 -14.97 -1.34
N ARG A 237 21.06 -13.77 -1.15
CA ARG A 237 19.77 -13.55 -0.46
C ARG A 237 18.59 -13.56 -1.43
N ARG A 238 18.83 -13.25 -2.72
CA ARG A 238 17.82 -13.26 -3.78
C ARG A 238 18.48 -13.51 -5.13
N ALA A 239 18.22 -14.66 -5.70
CA ALA A 239 18.80 -15.08 -6.98
C ALA A 239 18.10 -14.40 -8.18
N GLY A 240 18.78 -14.39 -9.32
CA GLY A 240 18.31 -13.83 -10.59
C GLY A 240 19.08 -12.57 -10.98
N THR A 241 19.33 -12.43 -12.27
CA THR A 241 20.05 -11.27 -12.84
C THR A 241 19.41 -9.97 -12.41
N GLU A 242 20.22 -9.02 -11.98
CA GLU A 242 19.77 -7.71 -11.51
C GLU A 242 19.16 -6.90 -12.66
N ASN A 243 17.97 -6.35 -12.45
CA ASN A 243 17.27 -5.50 -13.41
C ASN A 243 17.82 -4.07 -13.32
N VAL A 244 18.99 -3.84 -13.90
CA VAL A 244 19.74 -2.58 -13.80
C VAL A 244 18.89 -1.36 -14.16
N PRO A 245 18.16 -1.31 -15.31
CA PRO A 245 17.36 -0.14 -15.66
C PRO A 245 16.29 0.17 -14.61
N TYR A 246 15.59 -0.84 -14.09
CA TYR A 246 14.50 -0.62 -13.14
C TYR A 246 15.04 -0.28 -11.73
N ILE A 247 16.19 -0.83 -11.35
CA ILE A 247 16.89 -0.48 -10.10
C ILE A 247 17.33 0.99 -10.13
N ALA A 248 17.92 1.45 -11.24
CA ALA A 248 18.26 2.87 -11.44
C ALA A 248 17.02 3.77 -11.38
N GLY A 249 15.93 3.33 -12.03
CA GLY A 249 14.63 4.00 -11.99
C GLY A 249 14.04 4.09 -10.58
N LEU A 250 14.10 3.01 -9.79
CA LEU A 250 13.62 2.99 -8.41
C LEU A 250 14.36 4.00 -7.53
N ALA A 251 15.70 4.04 -7.63
CA ALA A 251 16.50 4.99 -6.85
C ALA A 251 16.19 6.45 -7.25
N ARG A 252 16.04 6.73 -8.57
CA ARG A 252 15.68 8.07 -9.03
C ARG A 252 14.28 8.49 -8.58
N ALA A 253 13.31 7.57 -8.63
CA ALA A 253 11.96 7.83 -8.18
C ALA A 253 11.89 8.15 -6.68
N LEU A 254 12.64 7.42 -5.86
CA LEU A 254 12.71 7.69 -4.42
C LEU A 254 13.39 9.04 -4.12
N ASP A 255 14.45 9.38 -4.84
CA ASP A 255 15.06 10.71 -4.71
C ASP A 255 14.06 11.82 -5.02
N LEU A 256 13.33 11.73 -6.14
CA LEU A 256 12.32 12.72 -6.53
C LEU A 256 11.17 12.81 -5.50
N ALA A 257 10.75 11.68 -4.95
CA ALA A 257 9.71 11.64 -3.95
C ALA A 257 10.14 12.36 -2.67
N GLU A 258 11.35 12.08 -2.16
CA GLU A 258 11.86 12.68 -0.93
C GLU A 258 12.26 14.15 -1.07
N GLU A 259 12.79 14.56 -2.23
CA GLU A 259 13.14 15.96 -2.52
C GLU A 259 11.92 16.90 -2.49
N ASN A 260 10.75 16.41 -2.83
CA ASN A 260 9.52 17.18 -2.94
C ASN A 260 8.45 16.80 -1.90
N ARG A 261 8.74 15.87 -1.01
CA ARG A 261 7.75 15.20 -0.14
C ARG A 261 6.86 16.19 0.61
N GLU A 262 7.41 17.13 1.33
CA GLU A 262 6.64 18.08 2.16
C GLU A 262 5.71 18.98 1.31
N ALA A 263 6.21 19.47 0.18
CA ALA A 263 5.42 20.31 -0.72
C ALA A 263 4.29 19.51 -1.40
N ASP A 264 4.60 18.28 -1.86
CA ASP A 264 3.62 17.39 -2.46
C ASP A 264 2.58 16.94 -1.44
N GLU A 265 2.99 16.55 -0.23
CA GLU A 265 2.10 16.15 0.86
C GLU A 265 1.07 17.25 1.16
N ALA A 266 1.55 18.48 1.40
CA ALA A 266 0.67 19.60 1.71
C ALA A 266 -0.29 19.95 0.55
N ARG A 267 0.18 19.89 -0.69
CA ARG A 267 -0.62 20.21 -1.88
C ARG A 267 -1.65 19.11 -2.16
N ILE A 268 -1.23 17.85 -2.12
CA ILE A 268 -2.09 16.70 -2.41
C ILE A 268 -3.17 16.55 -1.31
N ALA A 269 -2.81 16.79 -0.04
CA ALA A 269 -3.78 16.80 1.05
C ALA A 269 -4.88 17.84 0.82
N ARG A 270 -4.52 19.06 0.38
CA ARG A 270 -5.54 20.09 0.04
C ARG A 270 -6.49 19.63 -1.08
N LEU A 271 -5.98 18.95 -2.11
CA LEU A 271 -6.82 18.41 -3.20
C LEU A 271 -7.78 17.34 -2.66
N ARG A 272 -7.28 16.42 -1.83
CA ARG A 272 -8.07 15.37 -1.18
C ARG A 272 -9.16 15.97 -0.27
N ASP A 273 -8.79 16.90 0.60
CA ASP A 273 -9.70 17.51 1.57
C ASP A 273 -10.80 18.33 0.88
N ARG A 274 -10.45 19.03 -0.20
CA ARG A 274 -11.40 19.75 -1.04
C ARG A 274 -12.46 18.82 -1.67
N LEU A 275 -12.01 17.67 -2.19
CA LEU A 275 -12.92 16.67 -2.74
C LEU A 275 -13.80 16.07 -1.63
N GLU A 276 -13.23 15.71 -0.49
CA GLU A 276 -13.93 15.17 0.66
C GLU A 276 -15.07 16.10 1.12
N GLN A 277 -14.75 17.36 1.37
CA GLN A 277 -15.73 18.35 1.79
C GLN A 277 -16.88 18.53 0.77
N ALA A 278 -16.54 18.58 -0.51
CA ALA A 278 -17.55 18.72 -1.56
C ALA A 278 -18.46 17.49 -1.67
N ILE A 279 -17.93 16.29 -1.48
CA ILE A 279 -18.72 15.05 -1.48
C ILE A 279 -19.67 15.02 -0.29
N GLU A 280 -19.20 15.31 0.91
CA GLU A 280 -20.04 15.35 2.13
C GLU A 280 -21.16 16.39 2.04
N GLN A 281 -20.89 17.54 1.44
CA GLN A 281 -21.90 18.60 1.28
C GLN A 281 -22.93 18.30 0.20
N ARG A 282 -22.58 17.56 -0.84
CA ARG A 282 -23.42 17.40 -2.04
C ARG A 282 -24.09 16.03 -2.17
N ILE A 283 -23.59 15.03 -1.47
CA ILE A 283 -24.10 13.66 -1.55
C ILE A 283 -24.69 13.27 -0.18
N PRO A 284 -26.01 13.20 -0.02
CA PRO A 284 -26.62 12.71 1.21
C PRO A 284 -26.29 11.23 1.42
N CYS A 285 -26.32 10.74 2.65
CA CYS A 285 -26.04 9.34 2.99
C CYS A 285 -24.71 8.85 2.37
N VAL A 286 -23.65 9.61 2.57
CA VAL A 286 -22.27 9.24 2.27
C VAL A 286 -21.48 9.20 3.57
N GLN A 287 -20.49 8.31 3.65
CA GLN A 287 -19.51 8.31 4.72
C GLN A 287 -18.09 8.27 4.15
N VAL A 288 -17.16 8.93 4.82
CA VAL A 288 -15.73 8.86 4.54
C VAL A 288 -15.12 7.79 5.46
N ASN A 289 -14.52 6.76 4.86
CA ASN A 289 -13.95 5.64 5.60
C ASN A 289 -12.58 6.01 6.16
N GLY A 290 -12.40 5.87 7.48
CA GLY A 290 -11.18 6.25 8.19
C GLY A 290 -11.00 7.77 8.36
N LYS A 291 -12.08 8.54 8.38
CA LYS A 291 -12.06 10.01 8.41
C LYS A 291 -11.28 10.59 9.58
N HIS A 292 -11.45 9.99 10.76
CA HIS A 292 -10.88 10.51 12.01
C HIS A 292 -9.57 9.84 12.41
N ALA A 293 -9.10 8.85 11.63
CA ALA A 293 -7.77 8.26 11.80
C ALA A 293 -6.68 9.09 11.12
N PRO A 294 -5.41 8.97 11.53
CA PRO A 294 -4.28 9.44 10.72
C PRO A 294 -4.35 8.82 9.32
N ARG A 295 -4.23 9.65 8.27
CA ARG A 295 -4.37 9.17 6.87
C ARG A 295 -3.26 9.67 5.96
N LEU A 296 -2.98 8.89 4.93
CA LEU A 296 -2.17 9.34 3.79
C LEU A 296 -2.73 10.64 3.20
N PRO A 297 -1.87 11.57 2.76
CA PRO A 297 -2.31 12.84 2.19
C PRO A 297 -3.12 12.67 0.90
N ASN A 298 -2.92 11.57 0.19
CA ASN A 298 -3.39 11.37 -1.17
C ASN A 298 -4.66 10.51 -1.30
N THR A 299 -5.15 9.89 -0.24
CA THR A 299 -6.18 8.85 -0.31
C THR A 299 -7.50 9.33 0.30
N LEU A 300 -8.56 9.22 -0.47
CA LEU A 300 -9.95 9.41 -0.04
C LEU A 300 -10.75 8.16 -0.39
N ASN A 301 -11.34 7.51 0.60
CA ASN A 301 -12.26 6.40 0.43
C ASN A 301 -13.64 6.82 0.94
N VAL A 302 -14.64 6.74 0.08
CA VAL A 302 -16.03 7.10 0.40
C VAL A 302 -16.95 5.94 0.11
N SER A 303 -17.92 5.72 0.99
CA SER A 303 -19.02 4.77 0.78
C SER A 303 -20.33 5.53 0.59
N CYS A 304 -20.92 5.39 -0.59
CA CYS A 304 -22.23 5.94 -0.93
C CYS A 304 -23.30 4.89 -0.63
N HIS A 305 -24.18 5.15 0.34
CA HIS A 305 -25.25 4.20 0.65
C HIS A 305 -26.23 4.03 -0.51
N TYR A 306 -26.73 2.80 -0.67
CA TYR A 306 -27.79 2.43 -1.63
C TYR A 306 -27.40 2.57 -3.10
N VAL A 307 -26.10 2.45 -3.41
CA VAL A 307 -25.55 2.51 -4.77
C VAL A 307 -24.52 1.42 -4.95
N GLU A 308 -24.43 0.86 -6.14
CA GLU A 308 -23.39 -0.11 -6.51
C GLU A 308 -22.11 0.61 -6.99
N GLY A 309 -20.97 0.26 -6.40
CA GLY A 309 -19.67 0.85 -6.67
C GLY A 309 -19.24 0.69 -8.12
N GLU A 310 -19.43 -0.50 -8.71
CA GLU A 310 -19.10 -0.76 -10.11
C GLU A 310 -19.85 0.20 -11.05
N GLY A 311 -21.14 0.45 -10.78
CA GLY A 311 -21.94 1.40 -11.54
C GLY A 311 -21.37 2.82 -11.48
N MET A 312 -20.85 3.24 -10.30
CA MET A 312 -20.18 4.53 -10.16
C MET A 312 -18.87 4.56 -10.95
N LEU A 313 -18.07 3.51 -10.89
CA LEU A 313 -16.78 3.43 -11.61
C LEU A 313 -16.96 3.44 -13.13
N TYR A 314 -17.95 2.72 -13.66
CA TYR A 314 -18.28 2.75 -15.09
C TYR A 314 -18.69 4.15 -15.56
N GLN A 315 -19.54 4.86 -14.79
CA GLN A 315 -19.96 6.20 -15.14
C GLN A 315 -18.81 7.22 -15.00
N LEU A 316 -17.97 7.10 -13.96
CA LEU A 316 -16.76 7.92 -13.83
C LEU A 316 -15.81 7.69 -15.03
N SER A 317 -15.61 6.44 -15.43
CA SER A 317 -14.77 6.11 -16.60
C SER A 317 -15.33 6.70 -17.90
N ALA A 318 -16.66 6.69 -18.09
CA ALA A 318 -17.31 7.33 -19.25
C ALA A 318 -17.09 8.86 -19.26
N GLU A 319 -16.92 9.47 -18.09
CA GLU A 319 -16.57 10.90 -17.94
C GLU A 319 -15.04 11.15 -17.97
N GLY A 320 -14.24 10.13 -18.29
CA GLY A 320 -12.78 10.20 -18.37
C GLY A 320 -12.07 10.26 -17.02
N ILE A 321 -12.72 9.82 -15.93
CA ILE A 321 -12.19 9.82 -14.56
C ILE A 321 -11.88 8.37 -14.15
N CYS A 322 -10.61 8.09 -13.88
CA CYS A 322 -10.15 6.79 -13.36
C CYS A 322 -10.14 6.83 -11.83
N ALA A 323 -10.95 5.98 -11.22
CA ALA A 323 -11.00 5.74 -9.77
C ALA A 323 -11.14 4.23 -9.51
N SER A 324 -11.10 3.78 -8.26
CA SER A 324 -11.18 2.35 -7.89
C SER A 324 -12.25 2.12 -6.82
N SER A 325 -12.81 0.91 -6.79
CA SER A 325 -13.48 0.39 -5.60
C SER A 325 -12.41 -0.17 -4.69
N GLY A 326 -12.05 0.21 -3.58
CA GLY A 326 -10.95 -0.30 -2.73
C GLY A 326 -10.42 -1.73 -3.01
N SER A 327 -11.30 -2.63 -3.46
CA SER A 327 -11.00 -4.04 -3.81
C SER A 327 -10.46 -4.28 -5.23
N ALA A 328 -9.76 -3.34 -5.84
CA ALA A 328 -9.26 -3.45 -7.23
C ALA A 328 -8.40 -4.69 -7.55
N CYS A 329 -7.87 -5.38 -6.53
CA CYS A 329 -7.10 -6.62 -6.71
C CYS A 329 -7.96 -7.89 -6.90
N THR A 330 -9.27 -7.81 -6.68
CA THR A 330 -10.24 -8.91 -6.88
C THR A 330 -11.20 -8.62 -8.04
N SER A 331 -10.71 -7.97 -9.11
CA SER A 331 -11.49 -7.72 -10.33
C SER A 331 -12.04 -9.05 -10.87
N GLY A 332 -13.31 -9.31 -10.59
CA GLY A 332 -14.02 -10.54 -10.94
C GLY A 332 -14.77 -11.21 -9.77
N SER A 333 -14.55 -10.83 -8.51
CA SER A 333 -15.41 -11.27 -7.40
C SER A 333 -16.39 -10.15 -7.02
N LEU A 334 -17.65 -10.50 -6.88
CA LEU A 334 -18.71 -9.62 -6.33
C LEU A 334 -18.58 -9.42 -4.82
N GLU A 335 -17.50 -9.92 -4.21
CA GLU A 335 -17.28 -9.82 -2.78
C GLU A 335 -16.84 -8.41 -2.37
N PRO A 336 -17.43 -7.85 -1.31
CA PRO A 336 -17.05 -6.55 -0.80
C PRO A 336 -15.62 -6.58 -0.22
N SER A 337 -14.98 -5.41 -0.12
CA SER A 337 -13.64 -5.27 0.45
C SER A 337 -13.57 -5.84 1.88
N HIS A 338 -12.62 -6.75 2.12
CA HIS A 338 -12.32 -7.26 3.45
C HIS A 338 -11.91 -6.15 4.43
N VAL A 339 -11.29 -5.07 3.93
CA VAL A 339 -10.92 -3.89 4.72
C VAL A 339 -12.17 -3.18 5.22
N LEU A 340 -13.12 -2.88 4.33
CA LEU A 340 -14.37 -2.20 4.69
C LEU A 340 -15.27 -3.07 5.58
N ILE A 341 -15.26 -4.39 5.37
CA ILE A 341 -15.92 -5.34 6.29
C ILE A 341 -15.28 -5.28 7.68
N ALA A 342 -13.95 -5.25 7.76
CA ALA A 342 -13.24 -5.19 9.03
C ALA A 342 -13.50 -3.86 9.78
N LEU A 343 -13.76 -2.75 9.06
CA LEU A 343 -14.20 -1.50 9.63
C LEU A 343 -15.68 -1.51 10.08
N GLY A 344 -16.42 -2.58 9.79
CA GLY A 344 -17.86 -2.66 10.13
C GLY A 344 -18.74 -1.77 9.24
N ILE A 345 -18.29 -1.45 8.03
CA ILE A 345 -19.11 -0.67 7.07
C ILE A 345 -20.37 -1.48 6.73
N PRO A 346 -21.57 -0.90 6.88
CA PRO A 346 -22.81 -1.63 6.71
C PRO A 346 -22.99 -2.10 5.25
N PHE A 347 -23.72 -3.21 5.08
CA PHE A 347 -23.98 -3.83 3.78
C PHE A 347 -24.50 -2.84 2.73
N THR A 348 -25.37 -1.91 3.14
CA THR A 348 -25.95 -0.86 2.27
C THR A 348 -24.92 0.14 1.72
N ALA A 349 -23.69 0.15 2.23
CA ALA A 349 -22.63 1.08 1.90
C ALA A 349 -21.33 0.40 1.43
N VAL A 350 -21.08 -0.85 1.89
CA VAL A 350 -19.81 -1.54 1.60
C VAL A 350 -19.61 -1.79 0.11
N HIS A 351 -20.67 -2.13 -0.62
CA HIS A 351 -20.66 -2.27 -2.09
C HIS A 351 -20.61 -0.94 -2.84
N GLY A 352 -21.03 0.16 -2.18
CA GLY A 352 -21.06 1.51 -2.74
C GLY A 352 -19.79 2.31 -2.49
N SER A 353 -18.63 1.65 -2.35
CA SER A 353 -17.37 2.34 -2.08
C SER A 353 -16.64 2.77 -3.33
N VAL A 354 -16.04 3.97 -3.29
CA VAL A 354 -15.12 4.49 -4.29
C VAL A 354 -13.90 5.09 -3.60
N ARG A 355 -12.72 4.73 -4.11
CA ARG A 355 -11.45 5.32 -3.68
C ARG A 355 -10.94 6.27 -4.75
N PHE A 356 -10.67 7.49 -4.36
CA PHE A 356 -9.88 8.46 -5.13
C PHE A 356 -8.48 8.54 -4.53
N SER A 357 -7.45 8.46 -5.34
CA SER A 357 -6.08 8.60 -4.89
C SER A 357 -5.26 9.46 -5.84
N PHE A 358 -4.74 10.56 -5.32
CA PHE A 358 -4.04 11.59 -6.08
C PHE A 358 -2.52 11.39 -6.08
N SER A 359 -1.83 12.12 -6.95
CA SER A 359 -0.39 12.21 -7.01
C SER A 359 0.04 13.65 -7.33
N ARG A 360 1.36 13.86 -7.44
CA ARG A 360 1.93 15.16 -7.85
C ARG A 360 1.46 15.66 -9.22
N TYR A 361 0.88 14.83 -10.04
CA TYR A 361 0.40 15.19 -11.38
C TYR A 361 -1.07 15.60 -11.43
N ASN A 362 -1.79 15.43 -10.33
CA ASN A 362 -3.18 15.89 -10.26
C ASN A 362 -3.25 17.39 -9.96
N THR A 363 -4.26 18.05 -10.54
CA THR A 363 -4.49 19.49 -10.46
C THR A 363 -5.80 19.83 -9.76
N GLU A 364 -6.02 21.10 -9.46
CA GLU A 364 -7.30 21.58 -8.92
C GLU A 364 -8.44 21.40 -9.91
N GLU A 365 -8.18 21.55 -11.22
CA GLU A 365 -9.16 21.34 -12.29
C GLU A 365 -9.61 19.88 -12.37
N ASP A 366 -8.70 18.92 -12.07
CA ASP A 366 -9.07 17.50 -11.96
C ASP A 366 -10.10 17.30 -10.85
N VAL A 367 -9.85 17.90 -9.68
CA VAL A 367 -10.73 17.83 -8.53
C VAL A 367 -12.06 18.54 -8.81
N ASP A 368 -12.03 19.71 -9.45
CA ASP A 368 -13.25 20.44 -9.85
C ASP A 368 -14.15 19.62 -10.77
N ARG A 369 -13.54 18.89 -11.72
CA ARG A 369 -14.28 17.99 -12.60
C ARG A 369 -14.92 16.84 -11.82
N ILE A 370 -14.21 16.22 -10.90
CA ILE A 370 -14.75 15.15 -10.04
C ILE A 370 -15.91 15.69 -9.19
N ILE A 371 -15.73 16.84 -8.55
CA ILE A 371 -16.76 17.51 -7.73
C ILE A 371 -18.03 17.83 -8.53
N LYS A 372 -17.88 18.16 -9.79
CA LYS A 372 -19.02 18.45 -10.69
C LYS A 372 -19.78 17.18 -11.08
N VAL A 373 -19.06 16.10 -11.37
CA VAL A 373 -19.59 14.90 -12.02
C VAL A 373 -20.08 13.86 -11.02
N PHE A 374 -19.30 13.59 -9.98
CA PHE A 374 -19.54 12.47 -9.08
C PHE A 374 -20.89 12.54 -8.33
N PRO A 375 -21.35 13.70 -7.80
CA PRO A 375 -22.68 13.79 -7.19
C PRO A 375 -23.83 13.46 -8.14
N GLN A 376 -23.70 13.83 -9.42
CA GLN A 376 -24.71 13.54 -10.43
C GLN A 376 -24.77 12.04 -10.75
N ILE A 377 -23.61 11.38 -10.82
CA ILE A 377 -23.51 9.93 -11.00
C ILE A 377 -24.24 9.21 -9.86
N VAL A 378 -23.93 9.57 -8.61
CA VAL A 378 -24.56 8.97 -7.44
C VAL A 378 -26.07 9.18 -7.45
N ALA A 379 -26.53 10.41 -7.75
CA ALA A 379 -27.96 10.73 -7.83
C ALA A 379 -28.66 9.92 -8.93
N ASN A 380 -28.04 9.76 -10.09
CA ASN A 380 -28.61 8.99 -11.19
C ASN A 380 -28.71 7.49 -10.85
N LEU A 381 -27.70 6.91 -10.23
CA LEU A 381 -27.71 5.49 -9.83
C LEU A 381 -28.72 5.23 -8.71
N ARG A 382 -28.89 6.17 -7.77
CA ARG A 382 -29.92 6.07 -6.73
C ARG A 382 -31.35 6.01 -7.28
N LYS A 383 -31.62 6.64 -8.42
CA LYS A 383 -32.92 6.54 -9.09
C LYS A 383 -33.28 5.10 -9.48
N LEU A 384 -32.29 4.27 -9.69
CA LEU A 384 -32.44 2.86 -10.05
C LEU A 384 -32.46 1.95 -8.81
N SER A 385 -32.12 2.46 -7.64
CA SER A 385 -32.05 1.68 -6.41
C SER A 385 -33.44 1.40 -5.83
N PRO A 386 -33.79 0.15 -5.52
CA PRO A 386 -35.06 -0.15 -4.86
C PRO A 386 -35.15 0.41 -3.43
N TYR A 387 -34.02 0.76 -2.84
CA TYR A 387 -33.91 1.25 -1.47
C TYR A 387 -33.97 2.78 -1.35
N TRP A 388 -34.12 3.51 -2.47
CA TRP A 388 -34.13 4.99 -2.50
C TRP A 388 -35.51 5.54 -2.89
N ASP A 389 -35.97 6.53 -2.15
CA ASP A 389 -37.18 7.30 -2.49
C ASP A 389 -36.76 8.51 -3.36
N ASN A 390 -37.08 8.44 -4.64
CA ASN A 390 -36.68 9.45 -5.62
C ASN A 390 -37.45 10.80 -5.46
N GLU A 391 -38.64 10.77 -4.91
CA GLU A 391 -39.44 11.98 -4.72
C GLU A 391 -38.92 12.78 -3.53
N LYS A 392 -38.60 12.09 -2.44
CA LYS A 392 -38.13 12.71 -1.19
C LYS A 392 -36.63 12.84 -1.12
N ASN A 393 -35.89 12.21 -2.03
CA ASN A 393 -34.40 12.10 -2.03
C ASN A 393 -33.84 11.59 -0.71
N VAL A 394 -34.43 10.53 -0.16
CA VAL A 394 -34.05 9.88 1.11
C VAL A 394 -34.15 8.35 0.99
N PRO A 395 -33.53 7.59 1.88
CA PRO A 395 -33.73 6.14 1.96
C PRO A 395 -35.18 5.79 2.26
N ARG A 396 -35.68 4.68 1.69
CA ARG A 396 -36.99 4.13 2.04
C ARG A 396 -37.02 3.60 3.48
N PRO A 397 -38.17 3.60 4.20
CA PRO A 397 -38.23 3.24 5.62
C PRO A 397 -37.65 1.85 5.99
N ASN A 398 -37.63 0.89 5.06
CA ASN A 398 -37.11 -0.47 5.30
C ASN A 398 -35.76 -0.74 4.61
N ALA A 399 -35.10 0.28 4.09
CA ALA A 399 -33.82 0.15 3.44
C ALA A 399 -32.74 -0.29 4.48
N GLY A 400 -32.43 -1.58 4.58
CA GLY A 400 -31.42 -2.12 5.48
C GLY A 400 -31.91 -3.17 6.49
N GLN A 401 -33.20 -3.49 6.54
CA GLN A 401 -33.72 -4.54 7.42
C GLN A 401 -33.68 -5.96 6.81
N GLU A 402 -33.58 -6.10 5.50
CA GLU A 402 -33.63 -7.41 4.82
C GLU A 402 -32.32 -8.24 4.85
N SER A 403 -31.21 -7.68 5.35
CA SER A 403 -29.91 -8.37 5.34
C SER A 403 -29.57 -9.17 6.61
N ARG A 404 -30.54 -9.34 7.55
CA ARG A 404 -30.31 -10.11 8.79
C ARG A 404 -30.90 -11.52 8.79
N SER A 405 -31.46 -11.97 7.68
CA SER A 405 -32.09 -13.29 7.58
C SER A 405 -31.57 -14.03 6.34
N THR A 406 -30.34 -14.51 6.39
CA THR A 406 -29.87 -15.78 5.76
C THR A 406 -28.53 -16.16 6.33
#